data_766f37fd39b62327d6182000be17ffad
#
_entry.id   766f37fd39b62327d6182000be17ffad
#
_cell.length_a   1.000
_cell.length_b   1.000
_cell.length_c   1.000
_cell.angle_alpha   90.00
_cell.angle_beta   90.00
_cell.angle_gamma   90.00
#
_symmetry.space_group_name_H-M   'P 1'
#
loop_
_entity.id
_entity.type
_entity.pdbx_description
1 polymer ?
#
loop_
_entity_poly.entity_id
_entity_poly.type
_entity_poly.pdbx_seq_one_letter_code
_entity_poly.pdbx_strand_id
1 'polypeptide(L)'
;TVKILSGNRLYFAVHKIIYAILGGFIMSDYQSMDKNALESELKNLKAEYEDYKAQGLKLNMARGVPSTAQLELSLPMLDILKSDSDCLSVSGADCRNYGILDGIDEAKALFAQMLGVKPENVFIGGNSSLNMMFDTIACFSENGVAGEQPWLLQGKIKFLCPAPGYDRHFGVTGFFKNIEMITIPMTENGPDMDMVEKYVENDSTVKGIWCVPKYSNPDGITYSDETVKRFAALKPAAKDFRIMWDNAYCIHDLTDTPDTLLNLYDECLKNGNEDLPIMFCSTSKITFPGSGVSALAASKNNLDVLKSRYKFQTIGYDKLNMLRHIRFFNNYEGVVAHMQKHKAILAPKFELVISKLTKELGDKNIASWHNPNGGYFVSVNVLNGCAKKVVALCKEAGINLTGAGATYPYGIDPNDSNIRIAPSFPPLDELAKALDIFCLCTKIAAIEKLLDK
;
A
#
# COMPACT_ATOMS: atom_id res chain seq x y z
N THR A 1 37.99 -7.87 11.35
CA THR A 1 36.52 -7.87 11.34
C THR A 1 36.07 -6.74 10.42
N VAL A 2 35.80 -7.03 9.15
CA VAL A 2 35.30 -6.07 8.16
C VAL A 2 33.78 -6.07 8.29
N LYS A 3 33.20 -4.95 8.70
CA LYS A 3 31.74 -4.72 8.65
C LYS A 3 31.31 -4.64 7.20
N ILE A 4 30.47 -5.55 6.76
CA ILE A 4 29.80 -5.53 5.47
C ILE A 4 28.78 -4.37 5.53
N LEU A 5 29.08 -3.28 4.82
CA LEU A 5 28.13 -2.19 4.59
C LEU A 5 27.07 -2.69 3.61
N SER A 6 25.79 -2.43 3.91
CA SER A 6 24.64 -2.82 3.12
C SER A 6 24.80 -2.44 1.63
N GLY A 7 24.41 -3.34 0.72
CA GLY A 7 24.73 -3.28 -0.71
C GLY A 7 24.37 -1.99 -1.47
N ASN A 8 23.37 -1.22 -0.99
CA ASN A 8 22.95 0.02 -1.63
C ASN A 8 23.96 1.18 -1.46
N ARG A 9 24.63 1.31 -0.31
CA ARG A 9 25.67 2.33 -0.12
C ARG A 9 26.92 2.04 -0.94
N LEU A 10 27.26 0.77 -1.16
CA LEU A 10 28.38 0.38 -2.00
C LEU A 10 28.08 0.61 -3.48
N TYR A 11 26.86 0.33 -3.94
CA TYR A 11 26.42 0.58 -5.31
C TYR A 11 26.45 2.07 -5.66
N PHE A 12 25.93 2.94 -4.79
CA PHE A 12 26.00 4.40 -4.96
C PHE A 12 27.42 4.94 -4.89
N ALA A 13 28.27 4.40 -4.01
CA ALA A 13 29.67 4.82 -3.90
C ALA A 13 30.49 4.39 -5.13
N VAL A 14 30.30 3.17 -5.62
CA VAL A 14 31.00 2.64 -6.82
C VAL A 14 30.51 3.37 -8.08
N HIS A 15 29.21 3.65 -8.20
CA HIS A 15 28.66 4.43 -9.32
C HIS A 15 29.21 5.87 -9.32
N LYS A 16 29.31 6.52 -8.16
CA LYS A 16 29.94 7.85 -8.02
C LYS A 16 31.43 7.84 -8.45
N ILE A 17 32.14 6.81 -8.09
CA ILE A 17 33.60 6.69 -8.46
C ILE A 17 33.79 6.40 -9.96
N ILE A 18 32.93 5.56 -10.54
CA ILE A 18 33.05 5.23 -12.00
C ILE A 18 32.65 6.44 -12.85
N TYR A 19 31.62 7.24 -12.44
CA TYR A 19 31.22 8.46 -13.15
C TYR A 19 32.28 9.58 -13.02
N ALA A 20 32.95 9.69 -11.88
CA ALA A 20 34.03 10.66 -11.70
C ALA A 20 35.27 10.34 -12.55
N ILE A 21 35.49 9.08 -12.91
CA ILE A 21 36.63 8.61 -13.74
C ILE A 21 36.38 8.76 -15.26
N LEU A 22 35.09 8.80 -15.69
CA LEU A 22 34.70 8.84 -17.11
C LEU A 22 34.48 10.24 -17.70
N GLY A 23 34.91 11.29 -17.04
CA GLY A 23 35.03 12.62 -17.62
C GLY A 23 33.86 13.55 -17.52
N GLY A 24 33.92 14.47 -16.58
CA GLY A 24 33.49 15.84 -16.82
C GLY A 24 32.00 16.17 -16.79
N PHE A 25 31.16 15.43 -16.05
CA PHE A 25 29.86 15.98 -15.61
C PHE A 25 30.06 16.53 -14.19
N ILE A 26 30.06 17.83 -14.06
CA ILE A 26 29.94 18.52 -12.78
C ILE A 26 28.62 18.04 -12.16
N MET A 27 28.70 17.31 -11.03
CA MET A 27 27.53 16.95 -10.24
C MET A 27 26.82 18.24 -9.85
N SER A 28 25.69 18.53 -10.45
CA SER A 28 24.93 19.76 -10.21
C SER A 28 24.00 19.57 -9.02
N ASP A 29 24.58 19.37 -7.83
CA ASP A 29 23.86 19.43 -6.56
C ASP A 29 23.31 20.85 -6.39
N TYR A 30 22.01 21.01 -6.49
CA TYR A 30 21.36 22.32 -6.38
C TYR A 30 21.61 22.98 -5.03
N GLN A 31 21.82 22.22 -3.96
CA GLN A 31 22.11 22.76 -2.65
C GLN A 31 23.53 23.37 -2.54
N SER A 32 24.42 23.04 -3.48
CA SER A 32 25.80 23.55 -3.56
C SER A 32 25.99 24.66 -4.61
N MET A 33 24.97 24.94 -5.43
CA MET A 33 25.05 25.97 -6.48
C MET A 33 24.93 27.38 -5.89
N ASP A 34 25.64 28.32 -6.49
CA ASP A 34 25.46 29.74 -6.15
C ASP A 34 24.13 30.30 -6.68
N LYS A 35 23.74 31.45 -6.13
CA LYS A 35 22.46 32.09 -6.45
C LYS A 35 22.29 32.37 -7.96
N ASN A 36 23.30 32.89 -8.62
CA ASN A 36 23.22 33.26 -10.05
C ASN A 36 23.05 32.02 -10.93
N ALA A 37 23.72 30.92 -10.58
CA ALA A 37 23.58 29.64 -11.28
C ALA A 37 22.17 29.06 -11.09
N LEU A 38 21.62 29.11 -9.86
CA LEU A 38 20.24 28.69 -9.59
C LEU A 38 19.20 29.55 -10.33
N GLU A 39 19.38 30.88 -10.37
CA GLU A 39 18.49 31.79 -11.11
C GLU A 39 18.51 31.52 -12.62
N SER A 40 19.71 31.25 -13.18
CA SER A 40 19.85 30.90 -14.59
C SER A 40 19.18 29.58 -14.92
N GLU A 41 19.39 28.54 -14.10
CA GLU A 41 18.75 27.23 -14.26
C GLU A 41 17.23 27.35 -14.14
N LEU A 42 16.72 28.06 -13.13
CA LEU A 42 15.29 28.28 -12.93
C LEU A 42 14.61 28.94 -14.15
N LYS A 43 15.30 29.89 -14.81
CA LYS A 43 14.80 30.54 -16.01
C LYS A 43 14.61 29.56 -17.15
N ASN A 44 15.57 28.65 -17.34
CA ASN A 44 15.51 27.62 -18.40
C ASN A 44 14.37 26.61 -18.12
N LEU A 45 14.30 26.13 -16.87
CA LEU A 45 13.27 25.18 -16.45
C LEU A 45 11.86 25.78 -16.55
N LYS A 46 11.68 27.07 -16.24
CA LYS A 46 10.39 27.76 -16.40
C LYS A 46 10.00 27.90 -17.87
N ALA A 47 10.93 28.14 -18.77
CA ALA A 47 10.62 28.18 -20.21
C ALA A 47 10.14 26.81 -20.71
N GLU A 48 10.84 25.73 -20.33
CA GLU A 48 10.43 24.35 -20.65
C GLU A 48 9.06 24.01 -20.04
N TYR A 49 8.80 24.46 -18.82
CA TYR A 49 7.51 24.26 -18.13
C TYR A 49 6.34 24.91 -18.89
N GLU A 50 6.50 26.14 -19.38
CA GLU A 50 5.46 26.81 -20.17
C GLU A 50 5.20 26.11 -21.50
N ASP A 51 6.23 25.51 -22.13
CA ASP A 51 6.07 24.68 -23.32
C ASP A 51 5.25 23.41 -23.06
N TYR A 52 5.45 22.75 -21.92
CA TYR A 52 4.60 21.62 -21.52
C TYR A 52 3.16 22.06 -21.22
N LYS A 53 3.00 23.14 -20.48
CA LYS A 53 1.67 23.69 -20.12
C LYS A 53 0.84 24.06 -21.35
N ALA A 54 1.49 24.61 -22.38
CA ALA A 54 0.83 24.96 -23.63
C ALA A 54 0.28 23.75 -24.41
N GLN A 55 0.77 22.52 -24.13
CA GLN A 55 0.31 21.30 -24.79
C GLN A 55 -1.07 20.84 -24.33
N GLY A 56 -1.63 21.38 -23.24
CA GLY A 56 -2.97 21.04 -22.75
C GLY A 56 -3.16 19.56 -22.39
N LEU A 57 -2.13 18.93 -21.83
CA LEU A 57 -2.09 17.51 -21.50
C LEU A 57 -3.14 17.11 -20.43
N LYS A 58 -3.52 15.82 -20.43
CA LYS A 58 -4.43 15.23 -19.43
C LYS A 58 -3.90 13.86 -19.01
N LEU A 59 -2.85 13.86 -18.21
CA LEU A 59 -2.15 12.66 -17.76
C LEU A 59 -2.55 12.32 -16.32
N ASN A 60 -2.52 11.04 -15.94
CA ASN A 60 -2.99 10.61 -14.62
C ASN A 60 -2.04 9.59 -13.96
N MET A 61 -1.43 10.00 -12.87
CA MET A 61 -0.62 9.15 -11.97
C MET A 61 -1.16 9.15 -10.52
N ALA A 62 -2.45 9.49 -10.32
CA ALA A 62 -3.03 9.65 -8.98
C ALA A 62 -3.46 8.33 -8.34
N ARG A 63 -4.00 7.39 -9.12
CA ARG A 63 -4.65 6.18 -8.59
C ARG A 63 -3.93 4.91 -9.01
N GLY A 64 -3.59 4.06 -8.02
CA GLY A 64 -3.13 2.70 -8.24
C GLY A 64 -4.29 1.77 -8.60
N VAL A 65 -4.88 1.97 -9.79
CA VAL A 65 -5.90 1.09 -10.37
C VAL A 65 -5.27 0.23 -11.46
N PRO A 66 -5.78 -0.99 -11.70
CA PRO A 66 -5.36 -1.80 -12.82
C PRO A 66 -5.62 -1.09 -14.15
N SER A 67 -4.67 -1.18 -15.09
CA SER A 67 -4.86 -0.74 -16.47
C SER A 67 -5.81 -1.67 -17.22
N THR A 68 -6.31 -1.22 -18.38
CA THR A 68 -7.14 -2.04 -19.27
C THR A 68 -6.48 -3.38 -19.60
N ALA A 69 -5.18 -3.37 -19.94
CA ALA A 69 -4.44 -4.59 -20.22
C ALA A 69 -4.39 -5.58 -19.04
N GLN A 70 -4.35 -5.07 -17.81
CA GLN A 70 -4.43 -5.94 -16.62
C GLN A 70 -5.84 -6.51 -16.42
N LEU A 71 -6.89 -5.72 -16.67
CA LEU A 71 -8.28 -6.19 -16.57
C LEU A 71 -8.57 -7.26 -17.62
N GLU A 72 -8.05 -7.11 -18.84
CA GLU A 72 -8.19 -8.08 -19.93
C GLU A 72 -7.63 -9.45 -19.60
N LEU A 73 -6.61 -9.55 -18.75
CA LEU A 73 -6.10 -10.85 -18.28
C LEU A 73 -7.17 -11.70 -17.57
N SER A 74 -8.16 -11.05 -16.98
CA SER A 74 -9.24 -11.71 -16.24
C SER A 74 -10.55 -11.84 -17.03
N LEU A 75 -10.64 -11.35 -18.27
CA LEU A 75 -11.86 -11.46 -19.08
C LEU A 75 -12.37 -12.90 -19.23
N PRO A 76 -11.52 -13.93 -19.42
CA PRO A 76 -11.99 -15.33 -19.50
C PRO A 76 -12.77 -15.79 -18.27
N MET A 77 -12.58 -15.11 -17.11
CA MET A 77 -13.33 -15.41 -15.90
C MET A 77 -14.84 -15.17 -16.06
N LEU A 78 -15.26 -14.30 -16.98
CA LEU A 78 -16.68 -14.02 -17.23
C LEU A 78 -17.41 -15.20 -17.87
N ASP A 79 -16.69 -16.11 -18.54
CA ASP A 79 -17.21 -17.30 -19.19
C ASP A 79 -17.12 -18.56 -18.34
N ILE A 80 -16.63 -18.48 -17.11
CA ILE A 80 -16.41 -19.65 -16.23
C ILE A 80 -17.74 -20.26 -15.75
N LEU A 81 -18.73 -19.42 -15.42
CA LEU A 81 -20.06 -19.86 -15.03
C LEU A 81 -21.05 -19.51 -16.13
N LYS A 82 -21.54 -20.53 -16.84
CA LYS A 82 -22.54 -20.43 -17.90
C LYS A 82 -23.89 -20.95 -17.39
N SER A 83 -24.91 -20.82 -18.19
CA SER A 83 -26.27 -21.28 -17.85
C SER A 83 -26.40 -22.79 -17.64
N ASP A 84 -25.49 -23.58 -18.21
CA ASP A 84 -25.39 -25.03 -18.09
C ASP A 84 -24.37 -25.48 -17.02
N SER A 85 -23.66 -24.56 -16.38
CA SER A 85 -22.70 -24.88 -15.33
C SER A 85 -23.41 -25.39 -14.08
N ASP A 86 -22.85 -26.41 -13.42
CA ASP A 86 -23.21 -26.65 -12.05
C ASP A 86 -22.73 -25.47 -11.20
N CYS A 87 -23.52 -25.04 -10.24
CA CYS A 87 -23.21 -23.94 -9.33
C CYS A 87 -22.99 -24.44 -7.91
N LEU A 88 -22.46 -25.65 -7.76
CA LEU A 88 -22.23 -26.29 -6.47
C LEU A 88 -20.81 -26.03 -5.99
N SER A 89 -20.66 -25.78 -4.70
CA SER A 89 -19.38 -25.81 -4.00
C SER A 89 -18.89 -27.26 -3.84
N VAL A 90 -17.64 -27.45 -3.44
CA VAL A 90 -17.07 -28.79 -3.16
C VAL A 90 -17.88 -29.54 -2.09
N SER A 91 -18.46 -28.83 -1.11
CA SER A 91 -19.34 -29.43 -0.10
C SER A 91 -20.76 -29.71 -0.59
N GLY A 92 -21.07 -29.48 -1.87
CA GLY A 92 -22.39 -29.70 -2.48
C GLY A 92 -23.41 -28.58 -2.21
N ALA A 93 -23.00 -27.45 -1.64
CA ALA A 93 -23.90 -26.33 -1.43
C ALA A 93 -24.17 -25.56 -2.73
N ASP A 94 -25.45 -25.26 -3.00
CA ASP A 94 -25.86 -24.44 -4.14
C ASP A 94 -25.48 -22.98 -3.94
N CYS A 95 -24.47 -22.53 -4.70
CA CYS A 95 -23.93 -21.17 -4.61
C CYS A 95 -24.91 -20.08 -5.08
N ARG A 96 -26.03 -20.44 -5.71
CA ARG A 96 -27.10 -19.53 -6.13
C ARG A 96 -28.02 -19.14 -4.96
N ASN A 97 -27.99 -19.88 -3.85
CA ASN A 97 -28.92 -19.75 -2.75
C ASN A 97 -28.30 -19.04 -1.54
N TYR A 98 -29.08 -18.78 -0.53
CA TYR A 98 -28.66 -18.20 0.76
C TYR A 98 -27.72 -19.12 1.55
N GLY A 99 -27.12 -18.56 2.60
CA GLY A 99 -26.33 -19.31 3.58
C GLY A 99 -24.82 -19.24 3.36
N ILE A 100 -24.11 -19.97 4.21
CA ILE A 100 -22.64 -20.00 4.28
C ILE A 100 -22.08 -18.58 4.51
N LEU A 101 -22.32 -18.05 5.71
CA LEU A 101 -21.97 -16.68 6.09
C LEU A 101 -20.50 -16.34 5.83
N ASP A 102 -19.59 -17.28 6.09
CA ASP A 102 -18.14 -17.07 6.03
C ASP A 102 -17.49 -17.54 4.71
N GLY A 103 -18.31 -17.87 3.70
CA GLY A 103 -17.84 -18.25 2.36
C GLY A 103 -17.65 -19.75 2.16
N ILE A 104 -17.56 -20.15 0.89
CA ILE A 104 -17.39 -21.57 0.50
C ILE A 104 -15.99 -22.08 0.88
N ASP A 105 -15.87 -23.37 1.18
CA ASP A 105 -14.65 -23.97 1.74
C ASP A 105 -13.44 -23.82 0.83
N GLU A 106 -13.62 -24.00 -0.48
CA GLU A 106 -12.57 -23.83 -1.47
C GLU A 106 -12.08 -22.38 -1.58
N ALA A 107 -12.95 -21.39 -1.33
CA ALA A 107 -12.52 -19.99 -1.28
C ALA A 107 -11.72 -19.73 0.01
N LYS A 108 -12.18 -20.24 1.16
CA LYS A 108 -11.40 -20.17 2.40
C LYS A 108 -10.03 -20.81 2.25
N ALA A 109 -9.94 -21.97 1.60
CA ALA A 109 -8.70 -22.68 1.37
C ALA A 109 -7.71 -21.88 0.49
N LEU A 110 -8.20 -21.22 -0.57
CA LEU A 110 -7.37 -20.38 -1.44
C LEU A 110 -6.82 -19.15 -0.69
N PHE A 111 -7.69 -18.43 0.00
CA PHE A 111 -7.27 -17.23 0.74
C PHE A 111 -6.42 -17.57 1.98
N ALA A 112 -6.61 -18.75 2.57
CA ALA A 112 -5.75 -19.26 3.62
C ALA A 112 -4.29 -19.42 3.14
N GLN A 113 -4.08 -19.96 1.93
CA GLN A 113 -2.74 -20.04 1.34
C GLN A 113 -2.15 -18.65 1.04
N MET A 114 -2.97 -17.71 0.54
CA MET A 114 -2.51 -16.33 0.28
C MET A 114 -2.07 -15.59 1.56
N LEU A 115 -2.70 -15.87 2.69
CA LEU A 115 -2.43 -15.22 3.98
C LEU A 115 -1.51 -16.05 4.89
N GLY A 116 -1.21 -17.30 4.53
CA GLY A 116 -0.39 -18.20 5.33
C GLY A 116 -1.06 -18.63 6.63
N VAL A 117 -2.37 -18.90 6.62
CA VAL A 117 -3.16 -19.32 7.80
C VAL A 117 -3.95 -20.58 7.48
N LYS A 118 -4.66 -21.14 8.46
CA LYS A 118 -5.56 -22.26 8.22
C LYS A 118 -6.92 -21.79 7.70
N PRO A 119 -7.66 -22.63 6.89
CA PRO A 119 -8.96 -22.23 6.35
C PRO A 119 -10.01 -21.87 7.40
N GLU A 120 -9.97 -22.48 8.58
CA GLU A 120 -10.88 -22.15 9.70
C GLU A 120 -10.68 -20.74 10.27
N ASN A 121 -9.52 -20.13 10.02
CA ASN A 121 -9.21 -18.75 10.41
C ASN A 121 -9.70 -17.72 9.38
N VAL A 122 -10.26 -18.15 8.24
CA VAL A 122 -10.62 -17.26 7.13
C VAL A 122 -12.12 -17.01 7.09
N PHE A 123 -12.48 -15.76 6.85
CA PHE A 123 -13.83 -15.28 6.53
C PHE A 123 -13.80 -14.59 5.17
N ILE A 124 -14.61 -15.07 4.23
CA ILE A 124 -14.72 -14.47 2.88
C ILE A 124 -15.79 -13.39 2.90
N GLY A 125 -15.41 -12.18 2.46
CA GLY A 125 -16.28 -11.01 2.37
C GLY A 125 -16.80 -10.73 0.97
N GLY A 126 -17.17 -9.47 0.76
CA GLY A 126 -17.58 -8.94 -0.53
C GLY A 126 -16.40 -8.64 -1.47
N ASN A 127 -16.57 -7.65 -2.33
CA ASN A 127 -15.58 -7.34 -3.36
C ASN A 127 -14.37 -6.53 -2.88
N SER A 128 -14.39 -6.03 -1.65
CA SER A 128 -13.35 -5.08 -1.18
C SER A 128 -12.95 -5.35 0.26
N SER A 129 -11.64 -5.50 0.49
CA SER A 129 -11.08 -5.55 1.86
C SER A 129 -11.33 -4.27 2.65
N LEU A 130 -11.46 -3.11 1.98
CA LEU A 130 -11.81 -1.85 2.64
C LEU A 130 -13.16 -1.92 3.37
N ASN A 131 -14.17 -2.60 2.80
CA ASN A 131 -15.43 -2.85 3.48
C ASN A 131 -15.21 -3.66 4.76
N MET A 132 -14.43 -4.73 4.68
CA MET A 132 -14.13 -5.58 5.84
C MET A 132 -13.37 -4.83 6.93
N MET A 133 -12.41 -3.98 6.55
CA MET A 133 -11.68 -3.11 7.47
C MET A 133 -12.62 -2.12 8.18
N PHE A 134 -13.49 -1.45 7.42
CA PHE A 134 -14.50 -0.56 7.98
C PHE A 134 -15.44 -1.31 8.93
N ASP A 135 -15.97 -2.45 8.50
CA ASP A 135 -16.88 -3.27 9.30
C ASP A 135 -16.21 -3.81 10.57
N THR A 136 -14.92 -4.12 10.53
CA THR A 136 -14.14 -4.54 11.71
C THR A 136 -14.06 -3.42 12.74
N ILE A 137 -13.66 -2.20 12.31
CA ILE A 137 -13.60 -1.04 13.19
C ILE A 137 -15.00 -0.70 13.74
N ALA A 138 -16.04 -0.74 12.90
CA ALA A 138 -17.41 -0.50 13.31
C ALA A 138 -17.89 -1.55 14.33
N CYS A 139 -17.56 -2.83 14.09
CA CYS A 139 -17.90 -3.92 15.01
C CYS A 139 -17.30 -3.68 16.40
N PHE A 140 -16.01 -3.40 16.47
CA PHE A 140 -15.33 -3.15 17.75
C PHE A 140 -15.79 -1.86 18.41
N SER A 141 -16.14 -0.85 17.61
CA SER A 141 -16.70 0.41 18.11
C SER A 141 -18.07 0.25 18.73
N GLU A 142 -18.93 -0.62 18.19
CA GLU A 142 -20.32 -0.80 18.62
C GLU A 142 -20.52 -1.97 19.60
N ASN A 143 -19.75 -3.06 19.42
CA ASN A 143 -19.96 -4.31 20.16
C ASN A 143 -18.81 -4.62 21.15
N GLY A 144 -17.66 -3.96 21.02
CA GLY A 144 -16.45 -4.30 21.76
C GLY A 144 -15.76 -5.57 21.21
N VAL A 145 -14.61 -5.89 21.77
CA VAL A 145 -13.81 -7.09 21.46
C VAL A 145 -13.04 -7.52 22.72
N ALA A 146 -12.66 -8.77 22.81
CA ALA A 146 -11.96 -9.35 23.96
C ALA A 146 -12.70 -9.21 25.32
N GLY A 147 -14.03 -9.12 25.29
CA GLY A 147 -14.86 -8.93 26.47
C GLY A 147 -14.84 -7.50 27.05
N GLU A 148 -14.16 -6.58 26.40
CA GLU A 148 -14.14 -5.16 26.77
C GLU A 148 -15.39 -4.42 26.24
N GLN A 149 -15.65 -3.26 26.82
CA GLN A 149 -16.76 -2.39 26.37
C GLN A 149 -16.55 -1.92 24.93
N PRO A 150 -17.62 -1.60 24.19
CA PRO A 150 -17.55 -0.93 22.90
C PRO A 150 -16.62 0.29 22.91
N TRP A 151 -15.77 0.45 21.88
CA TRP A 151 -14.85 1.59 21.81
C TRP A 151 -15.58 2.94 21.89
N LEU A 152 -16.81 3.03 21.38
CA LEU A 152 -17.63 4.25 21.48
C LEU A 152 -17.96 4.65 22.92
N LEU A 153 -17.97 3.70 23.86
CA LEU A 153 -18.25 3.93 25.28
C LEU A 153 -16.98 4.17 26.11
N GLN A 154 -15.79 4.03 25.52
CA GLN A 154 -14.51 4.21 26.20
C GLN A 154 -13.97 5.65 26.10
N GLY A 155 -14.77 6.61 25.65
CA GLY A 155 -14.33 7.99 25.41
C GLY A 155 -13.45 8.13 24.18
N LYS A 156 -12.44 9.00 24.24
CA LYS A 156 -11.45 9.13 23.15
C LYS A 156 -10.45 7.99 23.21
N ILE A 157 -10.33 7.31 22.09
CA ILE A 157 -9.34 6.24 21.90
C ILE A 157 -8.31 6.67 20.83
N LYS A 158 -7.17 5.99 20.79
CA LYS A 158 -6.08 6.25 19.85
C LYS A 158 -5.91 5.10 18.88
N PHE A 159 -5.55 5.45 17.66
CA PHE A 159 -5.22 4.50 16.61
C PHE A 159 -3.89 4.89 15.96
N LEU A 160 -2.92 3.99 15.96
CA LEU A 160 -1.60 4.24 15.38
C LEU A 160 -1.66 4.14 13.86
N CYS A 161 -1.09 5.13 13.20
CA CYS A 161 -1.15 5.32 11.76
C CYS A 161 0.27 5.50 11.20
N PRO A 162 0.96 4.41 10.82
CA PRO A 162 2.22 4.51 10.10
C PRO A 162 2.07 5.39 8.85
N ALA A 163 2.98 6.37 8.70
CA ALA A 163 2.95 7.33 7.62
C ALA A 163 4.37 7.66 7.12
N PRO A 164 4.52 7.85 5.77
CA PRO A 164 3.44 7.87 4.79
C PRO A 164 2.72 6.52 4.70
N GLY A 165 1.39 6.53 4.50
CA GLY A 165 0.55 5.34 4.55
C GLY A 165 -0.67 5.43 3.61
N TYR A 166 -1.58 4.45 3.70
CA TYR A 166 -2.75 4.37 2.84
C TYR A 166 -3.87 5.30 3.31
N ASP A 167 -4.20 6.29 2.48
CA ASP A 167 -5.20 7.32 2.77
C ASP A 167 -6.58 6.79 3.16
N ARG A 168 -6.97 5.60 2.66
CA ARG A 168 -8.26 4.99 3.02
C ARG A 168 -8.29 4.45 4.44
N HIS A 169 -7.17 3.96 4.97
CA HIS A 169 -7.06 3.59 6.38
C HIS A 169 -7.34 4.79 7.29
N PHE A 170 -6.74 5.94 6.97
CA PHE A 170 -6.98 7.18 7.70
C PHE A 170 -8.42 7.67 7.54
N GLY A 171 -9.01 7.46 6.35
CA GLY A 171 -10.42 7.75 6.11
C GLY A 171 -11.36 6.90 6.97
N VAL A 172 -11.05 5.61 7.15
CA VAL A 172 -11.84 4.71 8.02
C VAL A 172 -11.77 5.18 9.47
N THR A 173 -10.56 5.36 10.02
CA THR A 173 -10.40 5.81 11.41
C THR A 173 -10.97 7.21 11.64
N GLY A 174 -10.78 8.13 10.69
CA GLY A 174 -11.30 9.50 10.77
C GLY A 174 -12.83 9.62 10.68
N PHE A 175 -13.51 8.58 10.19
CA PHE A 175 -14.98 8.50 10.20
C PHE A 175 -15.53 8.43 11.64
N PHE A 176 -14.87 7.68 12.53
CA PHE A 176 -15.28 7.49 13.92
C PHE A 176 -14.73 8.65 14.77
N LYS A 177 -15.63 9.51 15.26
CA LYS A 177 -15.28 10.79 15.91
C LYS A 177 -14.56 10.66 17.25
N ASN A 178 -14.62 9.49 17.88
CA ASN A 178 -13.90 9.20 19.11
C ASN A 178 -12.49 8.64 18.88
N ILE A 179 -12.08 8.41 17.63
CA ILE A 179 -10.75 7.90 17.29
C ILE A 179 -9.81 9.07 16.97
N GLU A 180 -8.74 9.19 17.73
CA GLU A 180 -7.59 10.06 17.47
C GLU A 180 -6.51 9.26 16.74
N MET A 181 -6.08 9.76 15.59
CA MET A 181 -5.00 9.15 14.82
C MET A 181 -3.64 9.67 15.27
N ILE A 182 -2.74 8.74 15.61
CA ILE A 182 -1.36 9.04 16.01
C ILE A 182 -0.43 8.64 14.88
N THR A 183 0.28 9.60 14.32
CA THR A 183 1.27 9.34 13.26
C THR A 183 2.47 8.60 13.82
N ILE A 184 2.83 7.48 13.20
CA ILE A 184 4.05 6.71 13.47
C ILE A 184 4.96 6.83 12.24
N PRO A 185 6.20 7.28 12.35
CA PRO A 185 7.12 7.33 11.23
C PRO A 185 7.37 5.96 10.61
N MET A 186 7.45 5.90 9.28
CA MET A 186 7.95 4.72 8.59
C MET A 186 9.48 4.74 8.51
N THR A 187 10.09 3.56 8.59
CA THR A 187 11.52 3.30 8.39
C THR A 187 11.73 2.35 7.20
N GLU A 188 12.97 2.06 6.84
CA GLU A 188 13.28 1.06 5.80
C GLU A 188 12.85 -0.37 6.16
N ASN A 189 12.54 -0.63 7.44
CA ASN A 189 12.16 -1.95 7.96
C ASN A 189 10.67 -2.07 8.33
N GLY A 190 9.88 -1.03 8.09
CA GLY A 190 8.49 -0.90 8.54
C GLY A 190 8.30 0.29 9.47
N PRO A 191 7.24 0.35 10.29
CA PRO A 191 7.02 1.45 11.23
C PRO A 191 8.11 1.50 12.31
N ASP A 192 8.31 2.68 12.89
CA ASP A 192 9.16 2.87 14.07
C ASP A 192 8.59 2.06 15.25
N MET A 193 9.16 0.88 15.47
CA MET A 193 8.69 -0.05 16.47
C MET A 193 8.94 0.42 17.91
N ASP A 194 9.95 1.27 18.16
CA ASP A 194 10.18 1.84 19.48
C ASP A 194 9.01 2.76 19.87
N MET A 195 8.51 3.54 18.92
CA MET A 195 7.30 4.34 19.14
C MET A 195 6.05 3.46 19.26
N VAL A 196 5.88 2.44 18.42
CA VAL A 196 4.74 1.51 18.50
C VAL A 196 4.67 0.86 19.88
N GLU A 197 5.74 0.23 20.34
CA GLU A 197 5.81 -0.43 21.64
C GLU A 197 5.53 0.56 22.78
N LYS A 198 6.15 1.75 22.74
CA LYS A 198 5.93 2.80 23.73
C LYS A 198 4.45 3.17 23.89
N TYR A 199 3.72 3.33 22.77
CA TYR A 199 2.30 3.64 22.82
C TYR A 199 1.46 2.44 23.24
N VAL A 200 1.68 1.29 22.64
CA VAL A 200 0.85 0.09 22.83
C VAL A 200 0.97 -0.47 24.26
N GLU A 201 2.17 -0.47 24.81
CA GLU A 201 2.44 -1.08 26.12
C GLU A 201 2.14 -0.15 27.30
N ASN A 202 2.05 1.16 27.09
CA ASN A 202 1.91 2.13 28.18
C ASN A 202 0.61 2.96 28.14
N ASP A 203 -0.20 2.83 27.10
CA ASP A 203 -1.43 3.61 26.95
C ASP A 203 -2.62 2.71 26.59
N SER A 204 -3.49 2.44 27.56
CA SER A 204 -4.68 1.61 27.39
C SER A 204 -5.76 2.24 26.47
N THR A 205 -5.60 3.50 26.07
CA THR A 205 -6.48 4.13 25.07
C THR A 205 -6.10 3.78 23.63
N VAL A 206 -4.91 3.21 23.40
CA VAL A 206 -4.47 2.75 22.06
C VAL A 206 -5.17 1.44 21.74
N LYS A 207 -6.01 1.45 20.70
CA LYS A 207 -6.87 0.30 20.34
C LYS A 207 -6.48 -0.40 19.05
N GLY A 208 -5.63 0.21 18.23
CA GLY A 208 -5.19 -0.45 17.02
C GLY A 208 -4.09 0.27 16.28
N ILE A 209 -3.58 -0.42 15.26
CA ILE A 209 -2.59 0.08 14.32
C ILE A 209 -2.91 -0.41 12.91
N TRP A 210 -2.76 0.46 11.91
CA TRP A 210 -2.80 0.07 10.50
C TRP A 210 -1.43 -0.39 10.01
N CYS A 211 -1.38 -1.51 9.29
CA CYS A 211 -0.17 -2.01 8.66
C CYS A 211 -0.43 -2.42 7.22
N VAL A 212 0.47 -2.04 6.29
CA VAL A 212 0.55 -2.59 4.94
C VAL A 212 1.93 -3.24 4.83
N PRO A 213 2.07 -4.52 5.22
CA PRO A 213 3.36 -5.09 5.59
C PRO A 213 4.26 -5.50 4.41
N LYS A 214 3.69 -5.79 3.25
CA LYS A 214 4.45 -6.13 2.04
C LYS A 214 4.20 -5.07 0.97
N TYR A 215 5.27 -4.52 0.43
CA TYR A 215 5.21 -3.45 -0.59
C TYR A 215 4.29 -2.30 -0.18
N SER A 216 4.54 -1.74 1.01
CA SER A 216 3.70 -0.73 1.67
C SER A 216 3.19 0.36 0.71
N ASN A 217 1.97 0.81 0.91
CA ASN A 217 1.41 1.94 0.19
C ASN A 217 1.62 3.23 1.01
N PRO A 218 2.45 4.21 0.53
CA PRO A 218 3.06 4.27 -0.79
C PRO A 218 4.52 3.80 -0.88
N ASP A 219 5.21 3.48 0.22
CA ASP A 219 6.68 3.39 0.28
C ASP A 219 7.27 2.20 -0.48
N GLY A 220 6.48 1.17 -0.77
CA GLY A 220 6.96 -0.04 -1.43
C GLY A 220 7.87 -0.91 -0.54
N ILE A 221 7.94 -0.63 0.76
CA ILE A 221 8.75 -1.32 1.75
C ILE A 221 8.06 -2.61 2.18
N THR A 222 8.82 -3.68 2.38
CA THR A 222 8.37 -4.89 3.06
C THR A 222 8.93 -4.89 4.48
N TYR A 223 8.07 -5.17 5.48
CA TYR A 223 8.48 -5.21 6.89
C TYR A 223 9.52 -6.30 7.12
N SER A 224 10.56 -5.97 7.86
CA SER A 224 11.61 -6.92 8.21
C SER A 224 11.09 -7.99 9.17
N ASP A 225 11.76 -9.15 9.19
CA ASP A 225 11.47 -10.23 10.12
C ASP A 225 11.50 -9.76 11.59
N GLU A 226 12.43 -8.85 11.90
CA GLU A 226 12.53 -8.26 13.24
C GLU A 226 11.30 -7.43 13.58
N THR A 227 10.84 -6.58 12.65
CA THR A 227 9.61 -5.80 12.81
C THR A 227 8.40 -6.71 13.05
N VAL A 228 8.25 -7.78 12.27
CA VAL A 228 7.14 -8.74 12.46
C VAL A 228 7.21 -9.45 13.81
N LYS A 229 8.40 -9.87 14.24
CA LYS A 229 8.59 -10.50 15.56
C LYS A 229 8.29 -9.54 16.71
N ARG A 230 8.66 -8.25 16.58
CA ARG A 230 8.33 -7.21 17.58
C ARG A 230 6.81 -7.00 17.64
N PHE A 231 6.11 -6.95 16.51
CA PHE A 231 4.64 -6.92 16.50
C PHE A 231 4.03 -8.13 17.23
N ALA A 232 4.54 -9.32 16.96
CA ALA A 232 4.03 -10.55 17.57
C ALA A 232 4.29 -10.64 19.07
N ALA A 233 5.33 -9.97 19.56
CA ALA A 233 5.74 -9.98 20.98
C ALA A 233 5.11 -8.82 21.78
N LEU A 234 4.32 -7.93 21.18
CA LEU A 234 3.68 -6.80 21.87
C LEU A 234 2.89 -7.26 23.11
N LYS A 235 2.93 -6.45 24.15
CA LYS A 235 2.18 -6.62 25.40
C LYS A 235 1.24 -5.43 25.59
N PRO A 236 0.09 -5.39 24.86
CA PRO A 236 -0.78 -4.23 24.89
C PRO A 236 -1.33 -3.95 26.28
N ALA A 237 -1.29 -2.68 26.71
CA ALA A 237 -1.98 -2.21 27.92
C ALA A 237 -3.51 -2.34 27.78
N ALA A 238 -4.03 -2.33 26.55
CA ALA A 238 -5.43 -2.56 26.21
C ALA A 238 -5.65 -3.99 25.71
N LYS A 239 -6.50 -4.78 26.39
CA LYS A 239 -6.85 -6.15 25.96
C LYS A 239 -7.56 -6.19 24.61
N ASP A 240 -8.23 -5.11 24.25
CA ASP A 240 -8.98 -4.91 23.00
C ASP A 240 -8.14 -4.24 21.88
N PHE A 241 -6.82 -4.12 22.05
CA PHE A 241 -5.90 -3.70 20.99
C PHE A 241 -5.83 -4.74 19.87
N ARG A 242 -5.82 -4.29 18.61
CA ARG A 242 -5.68 -5.16 17.42
C ARG A 242 -4.75 -4.55 16.38
N ILE A 243 -4.04 -5.44 15.67
CA ILE A 243 -3.20 -5.11 14.52
C ILE A 243 -4.01 -5.33 13.26
N MET A 244 -4.33 -4.24 12.53
CA MET A 244 -5.01 -4.29 11.24
C MET A 244 -3.96 -4.50 10.13
N TRP A 245 -3.80 -5.76 9.69
CA TRP A 245 -2.73 -6.21 8.81
C TRP A 245 -3.24 -6.33 7.38
N ASP A 246 -3.24 -5.21 6.63
CA ASP A 246 -3.70 -5.16 5.24
C ASP A 246 -2.62 -5.69 4.29
N ASN A 247 -2.65 -6.99 4.02
CA ASN A 247 -1.72 -7.66 3.11
C ASN A 247 -2.21 -7.58 1.65
N ALA A 248 -2.53 -6.36 1.20
CA ALA A 248 -3.10 -6.09 -0.12
C ALA A 248 -2.18 -6.51 -1.27
N TYR A 249 -0.88 -6.62 -1.02
CA TYR A 249 0.15 -6.91 -2.03
C TYR A 249 0.88 -8.23 -1.78
N CYS A 250 0.27 -9.18 -1.08
CA CYS A 250 0.90 -10.46 -0.69
C CYS A 250 1.55 -11.23 -1.85
N ILE A 251 1.06 -11.08 -3.08
CA ILE A 251 1.52 -11.76 -4.29
C ILE A 251 1.81 -10.80 -5.47
N HIS A 252 2.10 -9.52 -5.18
CA HIS A 252 2.30 -8.48 -6.21
C HIS A 252 3.79 -8.22 -6.46
N ASP A 253 4.54 -9.27 -6.67
CA ASP A 253 5.97 -9.23 -6.94
C ASP A 253 6.24 -8.71 -8.37
N LEU A 254 7.22 -7.83 -8.53
CA LEU A 254 7.62 -7.23 -9.81
C LEU A 254 9.01 -7.65 -10.26
N THR A 255 9.78 -8.32 -9.41
CA THR A 255 11.15 -8.78 -9.69
C THR A 255 11.25 -10.31 -9.62
N ASP A 256 12.37 -10.88 -10.06
CA ASP A 256 12.65 -12.32 -9.95
C ASP A 256 13.16 -12.71 -8.56
N THR A 257 13.49 -11.73 -7.74
CA THR A 257 13.90 -11.86 -6.34
C THR A 257 12.89 -11.10 -5.46
N PRO A 258 11.68 -11.66 -5.28
CA PRO A 258 10.63 -10.98 -4.50
C PRO A 258 11.01 -10.89 -3.02
N ASP A 259 10.46 -9.89 -2.36
CA ASP A 259 10.56 -9.80 -0.90
C ASP A 259 9.78 -10.93 -0.25
N THR A 260 10.31 -11.44 0.85
CA THR A 260 9.61 -12.37 1.74
C THR A 260 9.09 -11.63 2.95
N LEU A 261 7.85 -11.94 3.35
CA LEU A 261 7.24 -11.41 4.56
C LEU A 261 7.05 -12.55 5.55
N LEU A 262 7.64 -12.42 6.73
CA LEU A 262 7.41 -13.37 7.83
C LEU A 262 5.92 -13.37 8.21
N ASN A 263 5.38 -14.56 8.50
CA ASN A 263 3.96 -14.67 8.83
C ASN A 263 3.67 -14.16 10.24
N LEU A 264 2.93 -13.05 10.35
CA LEU A 264 2.59 -12.45 11.63
C LEU A 264 1.73 -13.38 12.50
N TYR A 265 0.77 -14.11 11.90
CA TYR A 265 -0.13 -14.98 12.66
C TYR A 265 0.63 -16.12 13.35
N ASP A 266 1.56 -16.76 12.63
CA ASP A 266 2.41 -17.81 13.19
C ASP A 266 3.32 -17.30 14.30
N GLU A 267 3.89 -16.09 14.13
CA GLU A 267 4.71 -15.47 15.19
C GLU A 267 3.86 -15.08 16.41
N CYS A 268 2.63 -14.60 16.21
CA CYS A 268 1.69 -14.34 17.30
C CYS A 268 1.31 -15.63 18.05
N LEU A 269 1.08 -16.75 17.35
CA LEU A 269 0.81 -18.04 17.99
C LEU A 269 1.97 -18.49 18.90
N LYS A 270 3.22 -18.29 18.45
CA LYS A 270 4.40 -18.63 19.26
C LYS A 270 4.50 -17.80 20.55
N ASN A 271 3.95 -16.59 20.55
CA ASN A 271 3.95 -15.66 21.68
C ASN A 271 2.65 -15.71 22.52
N GLY A 272 1.67 -16.55 22.17
CA GLY A 272 0.36 -16.59 22.83
C GLY A 272 -0.49 -15.34 22.57
N ASN A 273 -0.28 -14.68 21.44
CA ASN A 273 -0.88 -13.42 21.02
C ASN A 273 -1.75 -13.56 19.77
N GLU A 274 -2.33 -14.75 19.53
CA GLU A 274 -3.13 -15.06 18.33
C GLU A 274 -4.33 -14.14 18.11
N ASP A 275 -4.78 -13.46 19.16
CA ASP A 275 -5.88 -12.50 19.07
C ASP A 275 -5.45 -11.10 18.59
N LEU A 276 -4.16 -10.80 18.48
CA LEU A 276 -3.69 -9.49 18.06
C LEU A 276 -3.96 -9.21 16.57
N PRO A 277 -3.61 -10.10 15.61
CA PRO A 277 -3.73 -9.79 14.20
C PRO A 277 -5.14 -9.97 13.65
N ILE A 278 -5.57 -9.01 12.83
CA ILE A 278 -6.67 -9.13 11.89
C ILE A 278 -6.08 -8.86 10.50
N MET A 279 -5.98 -9.90 9.69
CA MET A 279 -5.32 -9.85 8.39
C MET A 279 -6.35 -9.67 7.27
N PHE A 280 -6.03 -8.88 6.28
CA PHE A 280 -6.91 -8.61 5.14
C PHE A 280 -6.19 -8.84 3.82
N CYS A 281 -6.91 -9.34 2.82
CA CYS A 281 -6.49 -9.34 1.43
C CYS A 281 -7.70 -9.32 0.50
N SER A 282 -7.46 -9.12 -0.79
CA SER A 282 -8.51 -9.19 -1.81
C SER A 282 -7.96 -9.43 -3.19
N THR A 283 -8.83 -9.84 -4.12
CA THR A 283 -8.50 -9.96 -5.54
C THR A 283 -8.67 -8.64 -6.31
N SER A 284 -8.84 -7.50 -5.63
CA SER A 284 -9.12 -6.20 -6.27
C SER A 284 -8.04 -5.76 -7.27
N LYS A 285 -6.79 -6.18 -7.08
CA LYS A 285 -5.67 -5.88 -8.00
C LYS A 285 -5.15 -7.14 -8.72
N ILE A 286 -5.91 -8.23 -8.63
CA ILE A 286 -5.61 -9.52 -9.25
C ILE A 286 -6.58 -9.81 -10.39
N THR A 287 -7.88 -9.53 -10.18
CA THR A 287 -8.95 -9.70 -11.16
C THR A 287 -9.64 -8.36 -11.43
N PHE A 288 -10.93 -8.26 -11.10
CA PHE A 288 -11.73 -7.05 -11.29
C PHE A 288 -11.96 -6.32 -9.96
N PRO A 289 -11.51 -5.07 -9.79
CA PRO A 289 -11.74 -4.30 -8.56
C PRO A 289 -13.22 -4.17 -8.18
N GLY A 290 -14.08 -4.01 -9.20
CA GLY A 290 -15.52 -3.86 -9.00
C GLY A 290 -16.26 -5.18 -8.72
N SER A 291 -15.61 -6.32 -8.97
CA SER A 291 -16.20 -7.67 -8.87
C SER A 291 -15.19 -8.68 -8.30
N GLY A 292 -14.37 -8.24 -7.37
CA GLY A 292 -13.40 -9.08 -6.69
C GLY A 292 -14.01 -9.91 -5.55
N VAL A 293 -13.14 -10.58 -4.83
CA VAL A 293 -13.44 -11.28 -3.56
C VAL A 293 -12.42 -10.80 -2.53
N SER A 294 -12.89 -10.51 -1.32
CA SER A 294 -12.01 -10.14 -0.21
C SER A 294 -12.07 -11.19 0.90
N ALA A 295 -11.02 -11.26 1.68
CA ALA A 295 -10.93 -12.12 2.83
C ALA A 295 -10.36 -11.39 4.05
N LEU A 296 -10.82 -11.83 5.20
CA LEU A 296 -10.28 -11.49 6.50
C LEU A 296 -9.81 -12.80 7.16
N ALA A 297 -8.65 -12.77 7.79
CA ALA A 297 -8.19 -13.87 8.62
C ALA A 297 -7.89 -13.39 10.04
N ALA A 298 -8.30 -14.17 11.04
CA ALA A 298 -8.12 -13.86 12.45
C ALA A 298 -8.22 -15.11 13.32
N SER A 299 -7.96 -14.98 14.61
CA SER A 299 -8.23 -16.01 15.60
C SER A 299 -9.72 -16.36 15.66
N LYS A 300 -10.03 -17.53 16.21
CA LYS A 300 -11.42 -17.93 16.44
C LYS A 300 -12.18 -16.90 17.28
N ASN A 301 -11.55 -16.37 18.34
CA ASN A 301 -12.18 -15.38 19.22
C ASN A 301 -12.61 -14.13 18.46
N ASN A 302 -11.71 -13.56 17.64
CA ASN A 302 -12.02 -12.40 16.83
C ASN A 302 -13.08 -12.71 15.74
N LEU A 303 -12.98 -13.88 15.09
CA LEU A 303 -13.97 -14.31 14.09
C LEU A 303 -15.38 -14.46 14.69
N ASP A 304 -15.49 -15.01 15.90
CA ASP A 304 -16.78 -15.17 16.57
C ASP A 304 -17.44 -13.79 16.84
N VAL A 305 -16.64 -12.79 17.29
CA VAL A 305 -17.12 -11.41 17.47
C VAL A 305 -17.58 -10.82 16.13
N LEU A 306 -16.77 -10.93 15.09
CA LEU A 306 -17.10 -10.38 13.77
C LEU A 306 -18.33 -11.06 13.16
N LYS A 307 -18.40 -12.39 13.20
CA LYS A 307 -19.56 -13.17 12.73
C LYS A 307 -20.84 -12.82 13.47
N SER A 308 -20.75 -12.48 14.77
CA SER A 308 -21.91 -12.06 15.57
C SER A 308 -22.56 -10.80 15.03
N ARG A 309 -21.80 -9.91 14.37
CA ARG A 309 -22.29 -8.73 13.67
C ARG A 309 -22.71 -9.05 12.23
N TYR A 310 -21.84 -9.75 11.47
CA TYR A 310 -22.08 -10.01 10.06
C TYR A 310 -23.40 -10.73 9.80
N LYS A 311 -23.83 -11.63 10.69
CA LYS A 311 -25.13 -12.33 10.58
C LYS A 311 -26.36 -11.41 10.56
N PHE A 312 -26.23 -10.15 11.03
CA PHE A 312 -27.28 -9.13 10.93
C PHE A 312 -27.13 -8.24 9.70
N GLN A 313 -25.95 -8.23 9.08
CA GLN A 313 -25.66 -7.42 7.91
C GLN A 313 -25.91 -8.20 6.62
N THR A 314 -25.64 -9.51 6.61
CA THR A 314 -25.81 -10.39 5.45
C THR A 314 -26.10 -11.83 5.89
N ILE A 315 -26.77 -12.61 5.04
CA ILE A 315 -26.92 -14.07 5.20
C ILE A 315 -25.71 -14.80 4.60
N GLY A 316 -24.98 -14.15 3.72
CA GLY A 316 -23.78 -14.61 3.04
C GLY A 316 -23.46 -13.74 1.84
N TYR A 317 -22.19 -13.67 1.49
CA TYR A 317 -21.73 -12.92 0.34
C TYR A 317 -21.92 -13.68 -0.97
N ASP A 318 -21.58 -13.07 -2.10
CA ASP A 318 -21.76 -13.61 -3.46
C ASP A 318 -20.91 -14.87 -3.69
N LYS A 319 -21.53 -16.04 -3.48
CA LYS A 319 -20.88 -17.34 -3.66
C LYS A 319 -20.66 -17.72 -5.13
N LEU A 320 -21.46 -17.18 -6.05
CA LEU A 320 -21.19 -17.38 -7.49
C LEU A 320 -19.89 -16.68 -7.89
N ASN A 321 -19.65 -15.49 -7.34
CA ASN A 321 -18.39 -14.78 -7.58
C ASN A 321 -17.20 -15.52 -6.93
N MET A 322 -17.35 -16.06 -5.72
CA MET A 322 -16.33 -16.91 -5.09
C MET A 322 -16.03 -18.13 -5.99
N LEU A 323 -17.06 -18.88 -6.39
CA LEU A 323 -16.94 -20.07 -7.23
C LEU A 323 -16.27 -19.77 -8.58
N ARG A 324 -16.63 -18.63 -9.20
CA ARG A 324 -16.03 -18.16 -10.44
C ARG A 324 -14.52 -17.92 -10.30
N HIS A 325 -14.08 -17.27 -9.23
CA HIS A 325 -12.66 -17.05 -8.95
C HIS A 325 -11.92 -18.36 -8.72
N ILE A 326 -12.49 -19.26 -7.91
CA ILE A 326 -11.88 -20.56 -7.64
C ILE A 326 -11.71 -21.38 -8.91
N ARG A 327 -12.74 -21.46 -9.74
CA ARG A 327 -12.67 -22.19 -11.02
C ARG A 327 -11.73 -21.54 -12.03
N PHE A 328 -11.57 -20.21 -11.99
CA PHE A 328 -10.64 -19.50 -12.85
C PHE A 328 -9.18 -19.78 -12.48
N PHE A 329 -8.86 -19.75 -11.21
CA PHE A 329 -7.50 -19.96 -10.73
C PHE A 329 -7.16 -21.45 -10.54
N ASN A 330 -8.16 -22.28 -10.26
CA ASN A 330 -8.06 -23.69 -9.88
C ASN A 330 -7.40 -23.90 -8.50
N ASN A 331 -6.26 -23.24 -8.22
CA ASN A 331 -5.49 -23.34 -6.98
C ASN A 331 -4.61 -22.10 -6.77
N TYR A 332 -3.78 -22.09 -5.73
CA TYR A 332 -2.87 -20.99 -5.42
C TYR A 332 -1.81 -20.78 -6.50
N GLU A 333 -1.27 -21.86 -7.08
CA GLU A 333 -0.30 -21.81 -8.18
C GLU A 333 -0.90 -21.13 -9.41
N GLY A 334 -2.19 -21.32 -9.67
CA GLY A 334 -2.92 -20.60 -10.72
C GLY A 334 -3.01 -19.09 -10.45
N VAL A 335 -3.19 -18.68 -9.20
CA VAL A 335 -3.12 -17.24 -8.82
C VAL A 335 -1.72 -16.71 -9.07
N VAL A 336 -0.68 -17.41 -8.64
CA VAL A 336 0.72 -17.01 -8.86
C VAL A 336 1.02 -16.89 -10.35
N ALA A 337 0.62 -17.89 -11.16
CA ALA A 337 0.79 -17.85 -12.62
C ALA A 337 0.06 -16.66 -13.27
N HIS A 338 -1.12 -16.31 -12.77
CA HIS A 338 -1.86 -15.14 -13.22
C HIS A 338 -1.11 -13.84 -12.87
N MET A 339 -0.53 -13.76 -11.68
CA MET A 339 0.25 -12.58 -11.25
C MET A 339 1.54 -12.40 -12.04
N GLN A 340 2.14 -13.48 -12.59
CA GLN A 340 3.28 -13.32 -13.52
C GLN A 340 2.91 -12.54 -14.80
N LYS A 341 1.65 -12.67 -15.26
CA LYS A 341 1.14 -11.87 -16.39
C LYS A 341 0.98 -10.39 -16.00
N HIS A 342 0.51 -10.11 -14.78
CA HIS A 342 0.47 -8.74 -14.25
C HIS A 342 1.87 -8.15 -14.12
N LYS A 343 2.85 -8.92 -13.61
CA LYS A 343 4.25 -8.53 -13.52
C LYS A 343 4.80 -8.07 -14.89
N ALA A 344 4.54 -8.85 -15.95
CA ALA A 344 5.00 -8.51 -17.30
C ALA A 344 4.47 -7.15 -17.80
N ILE A 345 3.29 -6.71 -17.32
CA ILE A 345 2.71 -5.40 -17.66
C ILE A 345 3.26 -4.29 -16.74
N LEU A 346 3.43 -4.58 -15.44
CA LEU A 346 3.75 -3.55 -14.45
C LEU A 346 5.25 -3.29 -14.32
N ALA A 347 6.11 -4.32 -14.36
CA ALA A 347 7.54 -4.16 -14.14
C ALA A 347 8.18 -3.10 -15.07
N PRO A 348 7.90 -3.06 -16.39
CA PRO A 348 8.46 -2.02 -17.27
C PRO A 348 8.03 -0.60 -16.87
N LYS A 349 6.85 -0.42 -16.27
CA LYS A 349 6.38 0.89 -15.80
C LYS A 349 7.13 1.35 -14.56
N PHE A 350 7.41 0.43 -13.63
CA PHE A 350 8.22 0.73 -12.44
C PHE A 350 9.68 1.01 -12.82
N GLU A 351 10.25 0.22 -13.71
CA GLU A 351 11.60 0.47 -14.25
C GLU A 351 11.71 1.86 -14.91
N LEU A 352 10.67 2.27 -15.66
CA LEU A 352 10.60 3.60 -16.26
C LEU A 352 10.58 4.70 -15.19
N VAL A 353 9.77 4.55 -14.13
CA VAL A 353 9.73 5.53 -13.02
C VAL A 353 11.11 5.67 -12.38
N ILE A 354 11.71 4.56 -11.98
CA ILE A 354 12.99 4.59 -11.27
C ILE A 354 14.11 5.13 -12.17
N SER A 355 14.17 4.72 -13.45
CA SER A 355 15.17 5.22 -14.39
C SER A 355 15.04 6.73 -14.62
N LYS A 356 13.82 7.25 -14.78
CA LYS A 356 13.56 8.68 -14.96
C LYS A 356 13.93 9.49 -13.71
N LEU A 357 13.49 9.06 -12.53
CA LEU A 357 13.85 9.72 -11.27
C LEU A 357 15.37 9.75 -11.08
N THR A 358 16.04 8.60 -11.32
CA THR A 358 17.50 8.49 -11.18
C THR A 358 18.22 9.42 -12.15
N LYS A 359 17.80 9.44 -13.41
CA LYS A 359 18.42 10.28 -14.44
C LYS A 359 18.24 11.77 -14.18
N GLU A 360 17.02 12.18 -13.80
CA GLU A 360 16.65 13.59 -13.74
C GLU A 360 16.89 14.24 -12.36
N LEU A 361 16.84 13.45 -11.27
CA LEU A 361 16.89 13.96 -9.91
C LEU A 361 18.02 13.35 -9.06
N GLY A 362 18.63 12.23 -9.51
CA GLY A 362 19.53 11.44 -8.67
C GLY A 362 20.80 12.15 -8.23
N ASP A 363 21.28 13.14 -9.00
CA ASP A 363 22.47 13.94 -8.71
C ASP A 363 22.15 15.35 -8.15
N LYS A 364 20.86 15.72 -8.03
CA LYS A 364 20.43 17.07 -7.66
C LYS A 364 20.32 17.31 -6.17
N ASN A 365 20.31 16.25 -5.34
CA ASN A 365 20.14 16.31 -3.88
C ASN A 365 18.85 17.05 -3.41
N ILE A 366 17.76 16.89 -4.18
CA ILE A 366 16.46 17.52 -3.92
C ILE A 366 15.31 16.54 -3.78
N ALA A 367 15.54 15.25 -3.98
CA ALA A 367 14.56 14.20 -3.84
C ALA A 367 15.20 12.87 -3.45
N SER A 368 14.40 12.01 -2.83
CA SER A 368 14.76 10.62 -2.53
C SER A 368 13.56 9.70 -2.76
N TRP A 369 13.80 8.44 -3.06
CA TRP A 369 12.76 7.43 -3.28
C TRP A 369 13.29 6.04 -2.94
N HIS A 370 12.35 5.14 -2.66
CA HIS A 370 12.63 3.71 -2.57
C HIS A 370 12.42 3.05 -3.94
N ASN A 371 13.20 2.02 -4.25
CA ASN A 371 13.01 1.18 -5.43
C ASN A 371 12.28 -0.11 -5.01
N PRO A 372 10.96 -0.22 -5.18
CA PRO A 372 10.19 -1.35 -4.67
C PRO A 372 10.34 -2.60 -5.54
N ASN A 373 10.43 -3.78 -4.90
CA ASN A 373 10.43 -5.07 -5.58
C ASN A 373 9.01 -5.55 -5.95
N GLY A 374 7.97 -4.77 -5.61
CA GLY A 374 6.58 -5.12 -5.87
C GLY A 374 5.60 -4.00 -5.51
N GLY A 375 4.32 -4.32 -5.52
CA GLY A 375 3.25 -3.39 -5.17
C GLY A 375 2.74 -2.55 -6.32
N TYR A 376 2.22 -1.34 -6.02
CA TYR A 376 1.48 -0.50 -6.96
C TYR A 376 1.93 0.96 -6.98
N PHE A 377 2.89 1.34 -6.15
CA PHE A 377 3.29 2.74 -5.96
C PHE A 377 4.80 2.92 -5.85
N VAL A 378 5.23 4.14 -6.19
CA VAL A 378 6.56 4.64 -5.86
C VAL A 378 6.37 5.90 -5.01
N SER A 379 6.98 5.91 -3.83
CA SER A 379 6.99 7.06 -2.92
C SER A 379 8.21 7.93 -3.20
N VAL A 380 7.98 9.22 -3.39
CA VAL A 380 9.05 10.20 -3.61
C VAL A 380 8.97 11.25 -2.52
N ASN A 381 10.04 11.45 -1.79
CA ASN A 381 10.21 12.58 -0.89
C ASN A 381 11.00 13.68 -1.60
N VAL A 382 10.35 14.79 -1.90
CA VAL A 382 10.99 16.00 -2.45
C VAL A 382 11.57 16.84 -1.32
N LEU A 383 12.26 17.93 -1.65
CA LEU A 383 12.80 18.86 -0.66
C LEU A 383 11.68 19.34 0.28
N ASN A 384 11.95 19.36 1.59
CA ASN A 384 10.97 19.75 2.61
C ASN A 384 10.32 21.11 2.28
N GLY A 385 8.99 21.16 2.37
CA GLY A 385 8.18 22.34 2.04
C GLY A 385 7.89 22.50 0.54
N CYS A 386 8.12 21.46 -0.29
CA CYS A 386 7.95 21.55 -1.73
C CYS A 386 6.82 20.67 -2.30
N ALA A 387 6.30 19.68 -1.57
CA ALA A 387 5.35 18.71 -2.15
C ALA A 387 4.06 19.36 -2.67
N LYS A 388 3.47 20.27 -1.91
CA LYS A 388 2.26 21.01 -2.35
C LYS A 388 2.53 21.82 -3.61
N LYS A 389 3.69 22.46 -3.69
CA LYS A 389 4.11 23.25 -4.86
C LYS A 389 4.29 22.34 -6.09
N VAL A 390 5.00 21.24 -5.95
CA VAL A 390 5.19 20.26 -7.03
C VAL A 390 3.85 19.76 -7.55
N VAL A 391 2.93 19.33 -6.66
CA VAL A 391 1.61 18.85 -7.05
C VAL A 391 0.79 19.94 -7.76
N ALA A 392 0.88 21.19 -7.31
CA ALA A 392 0.20 22.31 -7.96
C ALA A 392 0.74 22.57 -9.37
N LEU A 393 2.05 22.64 -9.55
CA LEU A 393 2.70 22.81 -10.85
C LEU A 393 2.35 21.66 -11.80
N CYS A 394 2.42 20.40 -11.32
CA CYS A 394 2.00 19.23 -12.11
C CYS A 394 0.55 19.34 -12.58
N LYS A 395 -0.37 19.76 -11.71
CA LYS A 395 -1.78 19.96 -12.04
C LYS A 395 -1.98 21.02 -13.12
N GLU A 396 -1.29 22.14 -13.03
CA GLU A 396 -1.33 23.21 -14.04
C GLU A 396 -0.79 22.74 -15.39
N ALA A 397 0.23 21.88 -15.39
CA ALA A 397 0.78 21.28 -16.60
C ALA A 397 -0.03 20.05 -17.10
N GLY A 398 -1.20 19.78 -16.50
CA GLY A 398 -2.12 18.74 -16.94
C GLY A 398 -1.87 17.34 -16.38
N ILE A 399 -1.10 17.21 -15.29
CA ILE A 399 -0.87 15.93 -14.60
C ILE A 399 -1.70 15.86 -13.33
N ASN A 400 -2.54 14.83 -13.23
CA ASN A 400 -3.27 14.50 -12.01
C ASN A 400 -2.42 13.60 -11.11
N LEU A 401 -2.09 14.09 -9.92
CA LEU A 401 -1.44 13.36 -8.81
C LEU A 401 -2.37 13.26 -7.61
N THR A 402 -2.08 12.35 -6.70
CA THR A 402 -2.69 12.37 -5.36
C THR A 402 -2.25 13.65 -4.64
N GLY A 403 -3.20 14.30 -3.94
CA GLY A 403 -2.89 15.54 -3.23
C GLY A 403 -1.77 15.37 -2.21
N ALA A 404 -0.88 16.34 -2.11
CA ALA A 404 0.17 16.35 -1.09
C ALA A 404 -0.45 16.29 0.32
N GLY A 405 0.14 15.46 1.19
CA GLY A 405 -0.38 15.19 2.54
C GLY A 405 -1.40 14.05 2.62
N ALA A 406 -1.99 13.58 1.51
CA ALA A 406 -2.98 12.49 1.55
C ALA A 406 -2.44 11.19 2.16
N THR A 407 -1.14 10.97 2.12
CA THR A 407 -0.45 9.82 2.71
C THR A 407 -0.20 9.94 4.21
N TYR A 408 -0.78 10.94 4.85
CA TYR A 408 -0.67 11.20 6.28
C TYR A 408 -2.04 11.36 6.95
N PRO A 409 -2.16 11.01 8.25
CA PRO A 409 -3.36 11.29 9.04
C PRO A 409 -3.76 12.76 8.94
N TYR A 410 -5.05 13.01 8.87
CA TYR A 410 -5.64 14.36 8.72
C TYR A 410 -5.21 15.14 7.47
N GLY A 411 -4.51 14.50 6.53
CA GLY A 411 -3.98 15.16 5.33
C GLY A 411 -2.77 16.05 5.59
N ILE A 412 -2.07 15.86 6.71
CA ILE A 412 -0.97 16.73 7.16
C ILE A 412 0.35 15.95 7.11
N ASP A 413 1.15 16.21 6.07
CA ASP A 413 2.56 15.83 6.03
C ASP A 413 3.36 16.93 6.77
N PRO A 414 4.01 16.64 7.91
CA PRO A 414 4.73 17.64 8.68
C PRO A 414 5.92 18.24 7.93
N ASN A 415 6.47 17.53 6.96
CA ASN A 415 7.60 17.98 6.16
C ASN A 415 7.18 18.57 4.81
N ASP A 416 5.91 18.43 4.40
CA ASP A 416 5.43 18.81 3.07
C ASP A 416 6.39 18.29 1.97
N SER A 417 6.71 17.00 2.00
CA SER A 417 7.75 16.38 1.17
C SER A 417 7.28 15.14 0.42
N ASN A 418 6.28 14.41 0.93
CA ASN A 418 5.89 13.13 0.36
C ASN A 418 4.91 13.26 -0.81
N ILE A 419 5.23 12.59 -1.92
CA ILE A 419 4.38 12.48 -3.11
C ILE A 419 4.31 11.02 -3.54
N ARG A 420 3.09 10.51 -3.74
CA ARG A 420 2.82 9.15 -4.22
C ARG A 420 2.63 9.13 -5.73
N ILE A 421 3.44 8.36 -6.44
CA ILE A 421 3.33 8.07 -7.87
C ILE A 421 2.66 6.72 -8.06
N ALA A 422 1.61 6.67 -8.90
CA ALA A 422 0.89 5.45 -9.28
C ALA A 422 1.13 5.14 -10.77
N PRO A 423 2.11 4.29 -11.13
CA PRO A 423 2.47 4.03 -12.52
C PRO A 423 1.55 3.02 -13.22
N SER A 424 0.69 2.31 -12.49
CA SER A 424 -0.04 1.15 -13.00
C SER A 424 -1.01 1.47 -14.13
N PHE A 425 -1.71 2.61 -14.08
CA PHE A 425 -2.81 2.95 -14.99
C PHE A 425 -2.33 3.46 -16.36
N PRO A 426 -1.48 4.50 -16.50
CA PRO A 426 -1.16 5.09 -17.79
C PRO A 426 -0.35 4.13 -18.67
N PRO A 427 -0.47 4.20 -20.01
CA PRO A 427 0.47 3.56 -20.92
C PRO A 427 1.88 4.15 -20.79
N LEU A 428 2.90 3.41 -21.26
CA LEU A 428 4.32 3.75 -21.04
C LEU A 428 4.71 5.13 -21.61
N ASP A 429 4.19 5.52 -22.76
CA ASP A 429 4.48 6.80 -23.40
C ASP A 429 3.87 7.98 -22.62
N GLU A 430 2.63 7.85 -22.14
CA GLU A 430 2.00 8.84 -21.28
C GLU A 430 2.72 8.92 -19.91
N LEU A 431 3.10 7.78 -19.35
CA LEU A 431 3.85 7.71 -18.11
C LEU A 431 5.21 8.40 -18.24
N ALA A 432 5.94 8.15 -19.33
CA ALA A 432 7.22 8.79 -19.60
C ALA A 432 7.10 10.32 -19.62
N LYS A 433 6.11 10.85 -20.36
CA LYS A 433 5.86 12.29 -20.44
C LYS A 433 5.43 12.88 -19.10
N ALA A 434 4.58 12.18 -18.34
CA ALA A 434 4.16 12.63 -17.02
C ALA A 434 5.35 12.70 -16.03
N LEU A 435 6.28 11.76 -16.11
CA LEU A 435 7.49 11.75 -15.29
C LEU A 435 8.47 12.87 -15.68
N ASP A 436 8.63 13.18 -16.97
CA ASP A 436 9.44 14.32 -17.40
C ASP A 436 8.95 15.62 -16.77
N ILE A 437 7.64 15.87 -16.84
CA ILE A 437 7.01 17.05 -16.23
C ILE A 437 7.10 17.01 -14.70
N PHE A 438 6.90 15.86 -14.07
CA PHE A 438 7.05 15.69 -12.61
C PHE A 438 8.46 16.07 -12.14
N CYS A 439 9.49 15.56 -12.82
CA CYS A 439 10.87 15.90 -12.52
C CYS A 439 11.17 17.38 -12.73
N LEU A 440 10.64 17.96 -13.81
CA LEU A 440 10.76 19.40 -14.09
C LEU A 440 10.12 20.25 -12.98
N CYS A 441 8.90 19.93 -12.58
CA CYS A 441 8.19 20.61 -11.49
C CYS A 441 8.94 20.49 -10.14
N THR A 442 9.54 19.32 -9.89
CA THR A 442 10.36 19.07 -8.70
C THR A 442 11.61 19.96 -8.68
N LYS A 443 12.30 20.07 -9.80
CA LYS A 443 13.47 20.97 -9.96
C LYS A 443 13.06 22.44 -9.72
N ILE A 444 11.99 22.90 -10.36
CA ILE A 444 11.50 24.29 -10.20
C ILE A 444 11.16 24.58 -8.73
N ALA A 445 10.36 23.73 -8.09
CA ALA A 445 9.95 23.93 -6.70
C ALA A 445 11.14 23.95 -5.75
N ALA A 446 12.13 23.06 -5.97
CA ALA A 446 13.33 22.99 -5.14
C ALA A 446 14.21 24.24 -5.30
N ILE A 447 14.47 24.70 -6.54
CA ILE A 447 15.29 25.89 -6.77
C ILE A 447 14.61 27.12 -6.19
N GLU A 448 13.31 27.33 -6.40
CA GLU A 448 12.58 28.44 -5.79
C GLU A 448 12.72 28.43 -4.26
N LYS A 449 12.59 27.26 -3.63
CA LYS A 449 12.78 27.09 -2.19
C LYS A 449 14.21 27.40 -1.72
N LEU A 450 15.22 27.09 -2.54
CA LEU A 450 16.61 27.39 -2.22
C LEU A 450 16.95 28.87 -2.37
N LEU A 451 16.31 29.55 -3.33
CA LEU A 451 16.49 31.00 -3.54
C LEU A 451 15.74 31.85 -2.49
N ASP A 452 14.71 31.30 -1.83
CA ASP A 452 13.95 31.96 -0.76
C ASP A 452 14.66 31.92 0.61
N LYS A 453 15.81 31.20 0.71
CA LYS A 453 16.66 31.14 1.91
C LYS A 453 17.67 32.28 1.93
#